data_b20b2bb354bb1d2c2c9ae5138c256d0f
#
_entry.id   b20b2bb354bb1d2c2c9ae5138c256d0f
#
_cell.length_a   1.000
_cell.length_b   1.000
_cell.length_c   1.000
_cell.angle_alpha   90.00
_cell.angle_beta   90.00
_cell.angle_gamma   90.00
#
_symmetry.space_group_name_H-M   'P 1'
#
loop_
_entity.id
_entity.type
_entity.pdbx_description
1 polymer ?
#
loop_
_entity_poly.entity_id
_entity_poly.type
_entity_poly.pdbx_seq_one_letter_code
_entity_poly.pdbx_strand_id
1 'polypeptide(L)'
;MPRKNNRTSQLITLDLPPEFIALCKQDNVPPEVVLRGFIADLAEIINWANNPRADGYSSNGSDERRYAMEYYERVGYPWLFKPPR
;
A
#
# COMPACT_ATOMS: atom_id res chain seq x y z
N MET A 1 4.18 -9.30 -16.87
CA MET A 1 4.89 -8.98 -17.00
C MET A 1 5.78 -8.89 -16.31
N PRO A 2 6.21 -9.24 -16.28
CA PRO A 2 7.05 -9.26 -15.42
C PRO A 2 7.77 -8.11 -15.39
N ARG A 3 7.89 -7.61 -14.66
CA ARG A 3 8.41 -6.59 -14.55
C ARG A 3 9.73 -6.68 -14.72
N LYS A 4 10.38 -6.38 -14.99
CA LYS A 4 11.49 -6.43 -15.21
C LYS A 4 12.20 -5.93 -14.50
N ASN A 5 12.58 -5.91 -13.97
CA ASN A 5 13.04 -5.51 -13.33
C ASN A 5 14.23 -5.28 -12.88
N ASN A 6 14.51 -4.47 -12.85
CA ASN A 6 15.48 -4.01 -12.29
C ASN A 6 15.21 -3.72 -10.98
N ARG A 7 14.07 -3.85 -10.44
CA ARG A 7 13.80 -3.56 -9.15
C ARG A 7 13.92 -4.74 -8.33
N THR A 8 14.41 -4.67 -7.13
CA THR A 8 14.49 -5.74 -6.18
C THR A 8 13.28 -5.68 -5.31
N SER A 9 12.53 -6.73 -5.24
CA SER A 9 11.37 -6.74 -4.36
C SER A 9 11.72 -7.44 -3.07
N GLN A 10 10.93 -7.18 -2.08
CA GLN A 10 11.12 -7.74 -0.77
C GLN A 10 9.84 -8.40 -0.34
N LEU A 11 9.93 -9.59 0.21
CA LEU A 11 8.77 -10.31 0.65
C LEU A 11 8.65 -10.20 2.16
N ILE A 12 7.49 -9.84 2.63
CA ILE A 12 7.23 -9.90 4.06
C ILE A 12 5.97 -10.69 4.30
N THR A 13 5.91 -11.32 5.44
CA THR A 13 4.72 -12.04 5.86
C THR A 13 4.07 -11.23 6.96
N LEU A 14 2.79 -11.02 6.83
CA LEU A 14 2.09 -10.16 7.75
C LEU A 14 0.86 -10.86 8.28
N ASP A 15 0.74 -10.93 9.58
CA ASP A 15 -0.47 -11.45 10.19
C ASP A 15 -1.54 -10.38 10.14
N LEU A 16 -2.72 -10.76 9.70
CA LEU A 16 -3.82 -9.81 9.65
C LEU A 16 -4.71 -10.02 10.86
N PRO A 17 -4.84 -9.02 11.69
CA PRO A 17 -5.65 -9.19 12.89
C PRO A 17 -7.10 -9.43 12.55
N PRO A 18 -7.81 -10.16 13.38
CA PRO A 18 -9.21 -10.45 13.09
C PRO A 18 -10.06 -9.17 12.95
N GLU A 19 -9.69 -8.13 13.64
CA GLU A 19 -10.42 -6.86 13.53
C GLU A 19 -10.33 -6.31 12.10
N PHE A 20 -9.16 -6.41 11.50
CA PHE A 20 -9.01 -5.95 10.12
C PHE A 20 -9.78 -6.82 9.16
N ILE A 21 -9.73 -8.14 9.38
CA ILE A 21 -10.47 -9.06 8.54
C ILE A 21 -11.97 -8.78 8.63
N ALA A 22 -12.46 -8.54 9.84
CA ALA A 22 -13.87 -8.26 10.03
C ALA A 22 -14.27 -6.96 9.34
N LEU A 23 -13.42 -5.97 9.42
CA LEU A 23 -13.68 -4.71 8.76
C LEU A 23 -13.77 -4.89 7.24
N CYS A 24 -12.85 -5.64 6.68
CA CYS A 24 -12.87 -5.90 5.25
C CYS A 24 -14.14 -6.63 4.83
N LYS A 25 -14.58 -7.56 5.66
CA LYS A 25 -15.79 -8.26 5.38
C LYS A 25 -16.99 -7.33 5.43
N GLN A 26 -17.00 -6.47 6.42
CA GLN A 26 -18.06 -5.50 6.55
C GLN A 26 -18.11 -4.59 5.34
N ASP A 27 -16.95 -4.20 4.84
CA ASP A 27 -16.84 -3.31 3.70
C ASP A 27 -16.95 -4.05 2.37
N ASN A 28 -17.00 -5.36 2.41
CA ASN A 28 -17.12 -6.20 1.24
C ASN A 28 -15.91 -6.04 0.30
N VAL A 29 -14.72 -6.06 0.89
CA VAL A 29 -13.49 -5.98 0.13
C VAL A 29 -12.53 -7.06 0.60
N PRO A 30 -11.84 -7.74 -0.31
CA PRO A 30 -10.86 -8.72 0.11
C PRO A 30 -9.64 -8.02 0.70
N PRO A 31 -9.12 -8.51 1.81
CA PRO A 31 -7.97 -7.84 2.45
C PRO A 31 -6.77 -7.71 1.55
N GLU A 32 -6.48 -8.72 0.76
CA GLU A 32 -5.31 -8.66 -0.11
C GLU A 32 -5.47 -7.57 -1.16
N VAL A 33 -6.65 -7.40 -1.69
CA VAL A 33 -6.91 -6.38 -2.69
C VAL A 33 -6.75 -5.00 -2.10
N VAL A 34 -7.25 -4.81 -0.89
CA VAL A 34 -7.11 -3.53 -0.20
C VAL A 34 -5.64 -3.20 0.00
N LEU A 35 -4.88 -4.17 0.47
CA LEU A 35 -3.48 -3.91 0.76
C LEU A 35 -2.68 -3.65 -0.50
N ARG A 36 -2.92 -4.42 -1.53
CA ARG A 36 -2.19 -4.23 -2.77
C ARG A 36 -2.55 -2.91 -3.43
N GLY A 37 -3.82 -2.56 -3.40
CA GLY A 37 -4.25 -1.29 -3.96
C GLY A 37 -3.65 -0.12 -3.21
N PHE A 38 -3.65 -0.22 -1.90
CA PHE A 38 -3.10 0.87 -1.10
C PHE A 38 -1.60 1.01 -1.32
N ILE A 39 -0.89 -0.10 -1.42
CA ILE A 39 0.53 -0.05 -1.72
C ILE A 39 0.78 0.64 -3.05
N ALA A 40 0.01 0.29 -4.06
CA ALA A 40 0.19 0.87 -5.37
C ALA A 40 -0.08 2.38 -5.35
N ASP A 41 -1.14 2.78 -4.66
CA ASP A 41 -1.47 4.19 -4.60
C ASP A 41 -0.46 4.96 -3.77
N LEU A 42 -0.02 4.37 -2.67
CA LEU A 42 0.95 5.00 -1.81
C LEU A 42 2.28 5.21 -2.52
N ALA A 43 2.70 4.22 -3.28
CA ALA A 43 3.97 4.27 -3.98
C ALA A 43 3.84 4.84 -5.39
N GLU A 44 2.62 5.13 -5.81
CA GLU A 44 2.34 5.70 -7.12
C GLU A 44 2.82 4.81 -8.25
N ILE A 45 2.55 3.53 -8.13
CA ILE A 45 2.93 2.57 -9.17
C ILE A 45 1.70 2.28 -10.00
N ILE A 46 1.73 2.71 -11.23
CA ILE A 46 0.59 2.54 -12.10
C ILE A 46 0.44 1.09 -12.52
N ASN A 47 -0.75 0.58 -12.36
CA ASN A 47 -1.10 -0.76 -12.83
C ASN A 47 -0.33 -1.89 -12.19
N TRP A 48 0.14 -1.65 -10.97
CA TRP A 48 0.82 -2.71 -10.25
C TRP A 48 -0.16 -3.63 -9.56
N ALA A 49 -1.18 -3.07 -8.97
CA ALA A 49 -2.16 -3.88 -8.25
C ALA A 49 -3.08 -4.54 -9.26
N ASN A 50 -3.49 -5.74 -8.92
CA ASN A 50 -4.41 -6.39 -9.81
C ASN A 50 -5.70 -5.70 -9.76
N ASN A 51 -6.42 -5.82 -10.66
CA ASN A 51 -7.64 -5.21 -10.72
C ASN A 51 -8.71 -6.05 -10.40
N PRO A 52 -9.84 -5.88 -10.34
CA PRO A 52 -10.42 -4.75 -11.04
C PRO A 52 -10.42 -3.49 -10.22
N ARG A 53 -10.15 -2.45 -10.86
CA ARG A 53 -10.28 -1.16 -10.26
C ARG A 53 -11.20 -0.34 -11.12
N ALA A 54 -12.03 0.44 -10.47
CA ALA A 54 -12.98 1.24 -11.22
C ALA A 54 -12.28 2.34 -12.00
N ASP A 55 -11.14 2.80 -11.50
CA ASP A 55 -10.43 3.88 -12.16
C ASP A 55 -9.46 3.39 -13.22
N GLY A 56 -9.27 2.09 -13.35
CA GLY A 56 -8.39 1.54 -14.38
C GLY A 56 -6.92 1.61 -14.07
N TYR A 57 -6.53 2.21 -12.96
CA TYR A 57 -5.12 2.35 -12.62
C TYR A 57 -4.90 1.96 -11.19
N SER A 58 -3.70 1.56 -10.90
CA SER A 58 -3.32 1.30 -9.54
C SER A 58 -3.03 2.59 -8.80
N SER A 59 -2.63 3.59 -9.51
CA SER A 59 -2.33 4.85 -8.89
C SER A 59 -2.73 5.97 -9.79
N ASN A 60 -3.17 7.03 -9.25
CA ASN A 60 -3.54 8.16 -10.04
C ASN A 60 -3.00 9.45 -9.43
N GLY A 61 -1.88 9.35 -8.81
CA GLY A 61 -1.24 10.50 -8.26
C GLY A 61 -1.91 11.00 -7.05
N SER A 62 -2.26 10.15 -6.28
CA SER A 62 -3.24 10.32 -5.42
C SER A 62 -2.95 10.92 -4.12
N ASP A 63 -3.98 11.14 -3.41
CA ASP A 63 -3.95 11.64 -2.06
C ASP A 63 -3.38 10.62 -1.10
N GLU A 64 -3.39 9.35 -1.45
CA GLU A 64 -2.87 8.34 -0.56
C GLU A 64 -1.40 8.56 -0.25
N ARG A 65 -0.65 9.02 -1.25
CA ARG A 65 0.75 9.32 -1.00
C ARG A 65 0.89 10.47 -0.01
N ARG A 66 0.09 11.49 -0.17
CA ARG A 66 0.12 12.64 0.71
C ARG A 66 -0.34 12.27 2.12
N TYR A 67 -1.40 11.49 2.21
CA TYR A 67 -1.90 11.06 3.51
C TYR A 67 -0.88 10.19 4.23
N ALA A 68 -0.16 9.36 3.48
CA ALA A 68 0.85 8.53 4.08
C ALA A 68 1.97 9.37 4.66
N MET A 69 2.37 10.40 3.96
CA MET A 69 3.42 11.26 4.48
C MET A 69 2.98 11.96 5.74
N GLU A 70 1.73 12.40 5.77
CA GLU A 70 1.20 13.01 6.98
C GLU A 70 1.16 12.02 8.13
N TYR A 71 0.80 10.79 7.83
CA TYR A 71 0.76 9.75 8.84
C TYR A 71 2.16 9.49 9.38
N TYR A 72 3.15 9.37 8.49
CA TYR A 72 4.53 9.16 8.91
C TYR A 72 4.98 10.23 9.88
N GLU A 73 4.65 11.46 9.55
CA GLU A 73 5.07 12.56 10.36
C GLU A 73 4.39 12.56 11.70
N ARG A 74 3.11 12.28 11.70
CA ARG A 74 2.34 12.26 12.92
C ARG A 74 2.82 11.20 13.89
N VAL A 75 3.17 10.01 13.37
CA VAL A 75 3.63 8.94 14.23
C VAL A 75 5.14 8.96 14.45
N GLY A 76 5.86 9.79 13.71
CA GLY A 76 7.29 9.93 13.92
C GLY A 76 8.18 8.96 13.19
N TYR A 77 7.66 8.28 12.18
CA TYR A 77 8.45 7.27 11.49
C TYR A 77 9.79 7.80 10.96
N PRO A 78 9.84 8.95 10.32
CA PRO A 78 11.13 9.39 9.79
C PRO A 78 12.19 9.57 10.86
N TRP A 79 11.77 9.94 12.07
CA TRP A 79 12.74 10.12 13.15
C TRP A 79 13.12 8.79 13.76
N LEU A 80 12.15 7.90 13.90
CA LEU A 80 12.38 6.64 14.56
C LEU A 80 13.31 5.73 13.79
N PHE A 81 13.26 5.80 12.46
CA PHE A 81 14.05 4.89 11.64
C PHE A 81 15.15 5.59 10.88
N LYS A 82 15.43 6.83 11.23
CA LYS A 82 16.47 7.54 10.57
C LYS A 82 17.80 6.90 10.86
N PRO A 83 18.61 6.63 9.86
CA PRO A 83 19.89 5.99 10.14
C PRO A 83 20.80 6.93 10.90
N PRO A 84 21.66 6.39 11.70
CA PRO A 84 22.61 7.25 12.40
C PRO A 84 23.54 7.88 11.42
N ARG A 85 23.96 9.05 11.74
CA ARG A 85 24.81 9.66 10.84
C ARG A 85 26.10 9.92 11.39
#